data_19031dd2f2f5106f908d3f4f48c6d264
#
_entry.id   19031dd2f2f5106f908d3f4f48c6d264
#
_cell.length_a   1.000
_cell.length_b   1.000
_cell.length_c   1.000
_cell.angle_alpha   90.00
_cell.angle_beta   90.00
_cell.angle_gamma   90.00
#
_symmetry.space_group_name_H-M   'P 1'
#
loop_
_entity.id
_entity.type
_entity.pdbx_description
1 polymer ?
#
loop_
_entity_poly.entity_id
_entity_poly.type
_entity_poly.pdbx_seq_one_letter_code
_entity_poly.pdbx_strand_id
1 'polypeptide(L)'
;MRDSELRRAIGQAREWLQCLSVKHVMELAAADAMLVLIGLWLGDITHVHKDRESVGVIANRLQQLLDDSDQDTVGSGHYDTRLLLISDLILRYCGLGSAQIEVLARELAADFEDLDSTPEDYLGESFLLSKRGLLPGHVTTRVDLSLALQIGLGGISAQRIYVHNLCRQIEGATGFGTFPIQTSRRGRVELEYRLNQVLIGSFHSYDIELAAAVLRSLVSIQARDSRSVREALRFLLLQQWPDGRFGFLSTEVRLLAGERSPVEPVARRVYLQSTVACMWAIAMMLRDDWIVHAGHLFTGTEQAA
;
A
#
# COMPACT_ATOMS: atom_id res chain seq x y z
N MET A 1 7.08 -4.19 -21.74
CA MET A 1 7.04 -5.24 -20.74
C MET A 1 5.71 -5.95 -20.88
N ARG A 2 5.65 -7.27 -20.73
CA ARG A 2 4.43 -8.06 -20.96
C ARG A 2 3.69 -8.25 -19.64
N ASP A 3 2.36 -8.21 -19.67
CA ASP A 3 1.53 -8.49 -18.48
C ASP A 3 1.83 -9.85 -17.86
N SER A 4 2.22 -10.83 -18.67
CA SER A 4 2.62 -12.16 -18.20
C SER A 4 3.85 -12.14 -17.28
N GLU A 5 4.80 -11.23 -17.50
CA GLU A 5 5.97 -11.06 -16.64
C GLU A 5 5.56 -10.47 -15.28
N LEU A 6 4.69 -9.46 -15.29
CA LEU A 6 4.17 -8.84 -14.07
C LEU A 6 3.34 -9.83 -13.25
N ARG A 7 2.45 -10.59 -13.90
CA ARG A 7 1.65 -11.64 -13.24
C ARG A 7 2.53 -12.73 -12.64
N ARG A 8 3.58 -13.16 -13.35
CA ARG A 8 4.53 -14.13 -12.82
C ARG A 8 5.24 -13.59 -11.57
N ALA A 9 5.71 -12.34 -11.61
CA ALA A 9 6.39 -11.72 -10.48
C ALA A 9 5.49 -11.63 -9.24
N ILE A 10 4.24 -11.18 -9.40
CA ILE A 10 3.25 -11.19 -8.31
C ILE A 10 3.00 -12.62 -7.80
N GLY A 11 2.90 -13.61 -8.70
CA GLY A 11 2.68 -15.00 -8.30
C GLY A 11 3.78 -15.54 -7.41
N GLN A 12 5.03 -15.34 -7.80
CA GLN A 12 6.18 -15.74 -6.99
C GLN A 12 6.23 -15.02 -5.64
N ALA A 13 5.94 -13.71 -5.62
CA ALA A 13 5.89 -12.96 -4.37
C ALA A 13 4.76 -13.44 -3.45
N ARG A 14 3.60 -13.78 -4.01
CA ARG A 14 2.49 -14.37 -3.29
C ARG A 14 2.85 -15.73 -2.68
N GLU A 15 3.52 -16.60 -3.44
CA GLU A 15 4.00 -17.89 -2.93
C GLU A 15 4.96 -17.72 -1.75
N TRP A 16 5.85 -16.74 -1.81
CA TRP A 16 6.73 -16.41 -0.69
C TRP A 16 5.94 -15.95 0.54
N LEU A 17 4.95 -15.05 0.38
CA LEU A 17 4.07 -14.62 1.47
C LEU A 17 3.23 -15.77 2.04
N GLN A 18 2.74 -16.65 1.19
CA GLN A 18 2.03 -17.85 1.60
C GLN A 18 2.92 -18.78 2.44
N CYS A 19 4.17 -18.94 2.06
CA CYS A 19 5.13 -19.70 2.84
C CYS A 19 5.38 -19.09 4.24
N LEU A 20 5.45 -17.74 4.34
CA LEU A 20 5.52 -17.04 5.61
C LEU A 20 4.26 -17.26 6.45
N SER A 21 3.08 -17.17 5.84
CA SER A 21 1.80 -17.34 6.52
C SER A 21 1.62 -18.73 7.12
N VAL A 22 2.14 -19.76 6.48
CA VAL A 22 2.05 -21.14 6.98
C VAL A 22 3.09 -21.43 8.06
N LYS A 23 4.35 -20.99 7.83
CA LYS A 23 5.46 -21.36 8.74
C LYS A 23 5.57 -20.49 9.99
N HIS A 24 5.16 -19.22 9.90
CA HIS A 24 5.43 -18.23 10.93
C HIS A 24 4.19 -17.45 11.39
N VAL A 25 2.99 -17.93 11.07
CA VAL A 25 1.73 -17.22 11.38
C VAL A 25 1.62 -16.82 12.84
N MET A 26 2.05 -17.67 13.76
CA MET A 26 1.97 -17.41 15.20
C MET A 26 3.02 -16.42 15.71
N GLU A 27 4.07 -16.17 14.92
CA GLU A 27 5.16 -15.24 15.25
C GLU A 27 4.93 -13.84 14.70
N LEU A 28 3.92 -13.67 13.81
CA LEU A 28 3.64 -12.38 13.18
C LEU A 28 3.06 -11.41 14.22
N ALA A 29 3.65 -10.22 14.30
CA ALA A 29 3.02 -9.06 14.93
C ALA A 29 1.87 -8.54 14.06
N ALA A 30 0.93 -7.78 14.63
CA ALA A 30 -0.23 -7.26 13.89
C ALA A 30 0.16 -6.46 12.64
N ALA A 31 1.18 -5.60 12.72
CA ALA A 31 1.67 -4.84 11.58
C ALA A 31 2.19 -5.74 10.44
N ASP A 32 2.91 -6.82 10.77
CA ASP A 32 3.41 -7.76 9.76
C ASP A 32 2.27 -8.61 9.18
N ALA A 33 1.29 -9.00 10.02
CA ALA A 33 0.09 -9.71 9.57
C ALA A 33 -0.76 -8.87 8.60
N MET A 34 -0.89 -7.56 8.84
CA MET A 34 -1.56 -6.64 7.90
C MET A 34 -0.85 -6.62 6.54
N LEU A 35 0.47 -6.51 6.52
CA LEU A 35 1.25 -6.52 5.29
C LEU A 35 1.10 -7.85 4.54
N VAL A 36 1.20 -8.98 5.23
CA VAL A 36 1.00 -10.30 4.61
C VAL A 36 -0.41 -10.43 4.03
N LEU A 37 -1.43 -10.00 4.78
CA LEU A 37 -2.82 -10.02 4.32
C LEU A 37 -3.01 -9.20 3.04
N ILE A 38 -2.52 -7.97 3.03
CA ILE A 38 -2.58 -7.08 1.86
C ILE A 38 -1.85 -7.70 0.68
N GLY A 39 -0.64 -8.22 0.88
CA GLY A 39 0.14 -8.83 -0.18
C GLY A 39 -0.52 -10.09 -0.79
N LEU A 40 -1.07 -10.98 0.04
CA LEU A 40 -1.82 -12.16 -0.44
C LEU A 40 -3.06 -11.73 -1.23
N TRP A 41 -3.80 -10.75 -0.72
CA TRP A 41 -4.97 -10.22 -1.40
C TRP A 41 -4.62 -9.56 -2.75
N LEU A 42 -3.54 -8.77 -2.83
CA LEU A 42 -3.03 -8.21 -4.09
C LEU A 42 -2.66 -9.31 -5.09
N GLY A 43 -2.07 -10.39 -4.62
CA GLY A 43 -1.81 -11.58 -5.43
C GLY A 43 -3.09 -12.20 -5.98
N ASP A 44 -4.10 -12.37 -5.14
CA ASP A 44 -5.36 -13.01 -5.53
C ASP A 44 -6.16 -12.20 -6.54
N ILE A 45 -6.22 -10.87 -6.41
CA ILE A 45 -6.95 -10.01 -7.36
C ILE A 45 -6.28 -9.92 -8.73
N THR A 46 -4.98 -10.19 -8.83
CA THR A 46 -4.22 -10.13 -10.08
C THR A 46 -4.04 -11.50 -10.75
N HIS A 47 -4.35 -12.59 -10.04
CA HIS A 47 -4.28 -13.96 -10.53
C HIS A 47 -5.66 -14.56 -10.84
N VAL A 48 -5.68 -15.49 -11.79
CA VAL A 48 -6.89 -16.23 -12.19
C VAL A 48 -7.34 -17.23 -11.12
N HIS A 49 -6.44 -17.72 -10.30
CA HIS A 49 -6.73 -18.68 -9.23
C HIS A 49 -6.80 -17.96 -7.87
N LYS A 50 -7.98 -17.94 -7.28
CA LYS A 50 -8.23 -17.39 -5.94
C LYS A 50 -7.97 -18.47 -4.90
N ASP A 51 -6.90 -18.33 -4.15
CA ASP A 51 -6.68 -19.14 -2.94
C ASP A 51 -7.17 -18.36 -1.71
N ARG A 52 -8.47 -18.51 -1.46
CA ARG A 52 -9.12 -17.88 -0.31
C ARG A 52 -8.65 -18.45 1.04
N GLU A 53 -8.08 -19.66 1.05
CA GLU A 53 -7.66 -20.32 2.28
C GLU A 53 -6.50 -19.60 2.94
N SER A 54 -5.44 -19.27 2.20
CA SER A 54 -4.28 -18.55 2.73
C SER A 54 -4.65 -17.15 3.23
N VAL A 55 -5.51 -16.44 2.51
CA VAL A 55 -6.03 -15.13 2.94
C VAL A 55 -6.85 -15.30 4.22
N GLY A 56 -7.71 -16.31 4.30
CA GLY A 56 -8.53 -16.62 5.47
C GLY A 56 -7.71 -16.93 6.72
N VAL A 57 -6.63 -17.69 6.60
CA VAL A 57 -5.73 -18.02 7.72
C VAL A 57 -5.12 -16.75 8.33
N ILE A 58 -4.58 -15.86 7.49
CA ILE A 58 -3.98 -14.60 7.96
C ILE A 58 -5.04 -13.62 8.46
N ALA A 59 -6.20 -13.58 7.81
CA ALA A 59 -7.32 -12.75 8.25
C ALA A 59 -7.78 -13.12 9.66
N ASN A 60 -7.97 -14.42 9.93
CA ASN A 60 -8.31 -14.91 11.27
C ASN A 60 -7.22 -14.57 12.30
N ARG A 61 -5.94 -14.73 11.92
CA ARG A 61 -4.83 -14.39 12.82
C ARG A 61 -4.78 -12.90 13.13
N LEU A 62 -4.95 -12.04 12.10
CA LEU A 62 -4.98 -10.60 12.30
C LEU A 62 -6.15 -10.19 13.20
N GLN A 63 -7.34 -10.75 12.97
CA GLN A 63 -8.49 -10.50 13.84
C GLN A 63 -8.17 -10.84 15.30
N GLN A 64 -7.61 -12.01 15.58
CA GLN A 64 -7.20 -12.39 16.93
C GLN A 64 -6.20 -11.40 17.54
N LEU A 65 -5.16 -11.02 16.78
CA LEU A 65 -4.14 -10.06 17.27
C LEU A 65 -4.74 -8.69 17.59
N LEU A 66 -5.73 -8.25 16.83
CA LEU A 66 -6.43 -6.99 17.06
C LEU A 66 -7.39 -7.10 18.26
N ASP A 67 -8.12 -8.20 18.37
CA ASP A 67 -9.06 -8.43 19.47
C ASP A 67 -8.33 -8.64 20.83
N ASP A 68 -7.11 -9.18 20.80
CA ASP A 68 -6.24 -9.34 21.97
C ASP A 68 -5.49 -8.04 22.36
N SER A 69 -5.50 -7.01 21.50
CA SER A 69 -4.84 -5.72 21.75
C SER A 69 -5.73 -4.81 22.59
N ASP A 70 -5.15 -4.02 23.50
CA ASP A 70 -5.90 -2.97 24.17
C ASP A 70 -6.36 -1.91 23.18
N GLN A 71 -7.57 -1.37 23.37
CA GLN A 71 -8.16 -0.34 22.50
C GLN A 71 -7.24 0.88 22.34
N ASP A 72 -6.56 1.27 23.42
CA ASP A 72 -5.58 2.36 23.41
C ASP A 72 -4.39 2.07 22.48
N THR A 73 -4.02 0.81 22.27
CA THR A 73 -2.91 0.42 21.39
C THR A 73 -3.28 0.59 19.92
N VAL A 74 -4.51 0.31 19.53
CA VAL A 74 -4.97 0.47 18.14
C VAL A 74 -5.15 1.95 17.81
N GLY A 75 -5.64 2.76 18.74
CA GLY A 75 -5.85 4.22 18.57
C GLY A 75 -4.58 5.07 18.77
N SER A 76 -3.54 4.56 19.43
CA SER A 76 -2.36 5.34 19.85
C SER A 76 -1.33 5.67 18.76
N GLY A 77 -1.65 5.44 17.48
CA GLY A 77 -0.74 5.70 16.36
C GLY A 77 0.39 4.67 16.20
N HIS A 78 0.30 3.53 16.90
CA HIS A 78 1.24 2.41 16.73
C HIS A 78 1.12 1.72 15.38
N TYR A 79 -0.03 1.87 14.70
CA TYR A 79 -0.28 1.32 13.38
C TYR A 79 -0.53 2.43 12.36
N ASP A 80 -0.11 2.20 11.12
CA ASP A 80 -0.50 3.06 10.01
C ASP A 80 -2.01 2.90 9.75
N THR A 81 -2.77 3.96 9.99
CA THR A 81 -4.24 3.98 9.89
C THR A 81 -4.73 3.54 8.52
N ARG A 82 -4.00 3.85 7.43
CA ARG A 82 -4.36 3.37 6.08
C ARG A 82 -4.24 1.87 5.96
N LEU A 83 -3.15 1.29 6.48
CA LEU A 83 -2.98 -0.16 6.46
C LEU A 83 -4.06 -0.86 7.28
N LEU A 84 -4.45 -0.28 8.42
CA LEU A 84 -5.57 -0.76 9.22
C LEU A 84 -6.88 -0.75 8.42
N LEU A 85 -7.23 0.38 7.80
CA LEU A 85 -8.47 0.51 7.02
C LEU A 85 -8.48 -0.38 5.77
N ILE A 86 -7.35 -0.53 5.08
CA ILE A 86 -7.24 -1.48 3.96
C ILE A 86 -7.41 -2.91 4.46
N SER A 87 -6.77 -3.26 5.58
CA SER A 87 -6.89 -4.59 6.17
C SER A 87 -8.33 -4.89 6.61
N ASP A 88 -9.03 -3.91 7.18
CA ASP A 88 -10.44 -4.04 7.54
C ASP A 88 -11.33 -4.31 6.31
N LEU A 89 -11.09 -3.63 5.20
CA LEU A 89 -11.80 -3.92 3.96
C LEU A 89 -11.58 -5.37 3.51
N ILE A 90 -10.35 -5.89 3.62
CA ILE A 90 -10.04 -7.28 3.28
C ILE A 90 -10.66 -8.26 4.29
N LEU A 91 -10.61 -7.96 5.60
CA LEU A 91 -11.27 -8.77 6.63
C LEU A 91 -12.76 -8.92 6.33
N ARG A 92 -13.45 -7.83 6.04
CA ARG A 92 -14.87 -7.83 5.66
C ARG A 92 -15.14 -8.65 4.41
N TYR A 93 -14.25 -8.58 3.43
CA TYR A 93 -14.31 -9.45 2.25
C TYR A 93 -14.26 -10.96 2.62
N CYS A 94 -13.53 -11.29 3.69
CA CYS A 94 -13.47 -12.65 4.22
C CYS A 94 -14.65 -13.00 5.13
N GLY A 95 -15.60 -12.09 5.36
CA GLY A 95 -16.70 -12.27 6.31
C GLY A 95 -16.29 -12.11 7.77
N LEU A 96 -15.14 -11.48 8.00
CA LEU A 96 -14.55 -11.20 9.32
C LEU A 96 -14.65 -9.71 9.63
N GLY A 97 -14.35 -9.34 10.87
CA GLY A 97 -14.30 -7.93 11.29
C GLY A 97 -13.75 -7.82 12.69
N SER A 98 -13.09 -6.69 12.99
CA SER A 98 -12.61 -6.37 14.33
C SER A 98 -13.45 -5.24 14.92
N ALA A 99 -13.96 -5.46 16.14
CA ALA A 99 -14.72 -4.44 16.86
C ALA A 99 -13.86 -3.19 17.12
N GLN A 100 -12.57 -3.35 17.33
CA GLN A 100 -11.65 -2.25 17.58
C GLN A 100 -11.44 -1.39 16.35
N ILE A 101 -11.28 -2.00 15.16
CA ILE A 101 -11.21 -1.22 13.91
C ILE A 101 -12.56 -0.55 13.62
N GLU A 102 -13.68 -1.19 14.00
CA GLU A 102 -15.01 -0.58 13.86
C GLU A 102 -15.12 0.73 14.66
N VAL A 103 -14.69 0.70 15.93
CA VAL A 103 -14.68 1.88 16.80
C VAL A 103 -13.78 2.97 16.23
N LEU A 104 -12.52 2.64 15.93
CA LEU A 104 -11.56 3.60 15.33
C LEU A 104 -12.08 4.22 14.04
N ALA A 105 -12.66 3.42 13.15
CA ALA A 105 -13.16 3.93 11.88
C ALA A 105 -14.36 4.86 12.06
N ARG A 106 -15.22 4.62 13.05
CA ARG A 106 -16.34 5.53 13.38
C ARG A 106 -15.86 6.82 14.02
N GLU A 107 -14.88 6.75 14.93
CA GLU A 107 -14.25 7.93 15.52
C GLU A 107 -13.61 8.81 14.45
N LEU A 108 -12.81 8.23 13.56
CA LEU A 108 -12.22 8.94 12.42
C LEU A 108 -13.28 9.53 11.46
N ALA A 109 -14.37 8.80 11.24
CA ALA A 109 -15.45 9.31 10.39
C ALA A 109 -16.14 10.50 11.04
N ALA A 110 -16.41 10.46 12.35
CA ALA A 110 -16.99 11.58 13.09
C ALA A 110 -16.05 12.81 13.07
N ASP A 111 -14.75 12.62 13.28
CA ASP A 111 -13.76 13.70 13.18
C ASP A 111 -13.78 14.37 11.79
N PHE A 112 -14.00 13.60 10.71
CA PHE A 112 -14.05 14.15 9.36
C PHE A 112 -15.39 14.81 9.01
N GLU A 113 -16.50 14.39 9.62
CA GLU A 113 -17.81 15.05 9.46
C GLU A 113 -17.83 16.45 10.06
N ASP A 114 -17.07 16.68 11.13
CA ASP A 114 -16.96 17.97 11.81
C ASP A 114 -16.05 18.96 11.06
N LEU A 115 -15.33 18.53 10.01
CA LEU A 115 -14.44 19.36 9.25
C LEU A 115 -15.13 19.92 8.00
N ASP A 116 -14.99 21.23 7.75
CA ASP A 116 -15.43 21.88 6.50
C ASP A 116 -14.76 21.28 5.24
N SER A 117 -13.57 20.69 5.40
CA SER A 117 -12.86 19.97 4.35
C SER A 117 -11.93 18.91 4.94
N THR A 118 -11.81 17.77 4.28
CA THR A 118 -10.84 16.73 4.67
C THR A 118 -9.42 17.28 4.51
N PRO A 119 -8.58 17.26 5.57
CA PRO A 119 -7.19 17.67 5.45
C PRO A 119 -6.45 16.80 4.41
N GLU A 120 -5.55 17.41 3.65
CA GLU A 120 -4.84 16.74 2.54
C GLU A 120 -4.08 15.48 2.96
N ASP A 121 -3.59 15.46 4.19
CA ASP A 121 -2.87 14.31 4.75
C ASP A 121 -3.77 13.09 5.00
N TYR A 122 -5.09 13.29 5.10
CA TYR A 122 -6.08 12.24 5.42
C TYR A 122 -7.01 11.87 4.25
N LEU A 123 -6.70 12.32 3.04
CA LEU A 123 -7.52 12.01 1.85
C LEU A 123 -7.63 10.51 1.58
N GLY A 124 -6.58 9.76 1.86
CA GLY A 124 -6.58 8.30 1.70
C GLY A 124 -7.52 7.62 2.69
N GLU A 125 -7.49 8.05 3.94
CA GLU A 125 -8.33 7.55 5.01
C GLU A 125 -9.81 7.90 4.75
N SER A 126 -10.10 9.13 4.36
CA SER A 126 -11.46 9.56 3.97
C SER A 126 -12.01 8.72 2.82
N PHE A 127 -11.18 8.45 1.79
CA PHE A 127 -11.58 7.57 0.70
C PHE A 127 -11.92 6.15 1.20
N LEU A 128 -11.07 5.55 2.05
CA LEU A 128 -11.29 4.21 2.59
C LEU A 128 -12.54 4.15 3.47
N LEU A 129 -12.79 5.18 4.29
CA LEU A 129 -14.01 5.32 5.10
C LEU A 129 -15.26 5.47 4.22
N SER A 130 -15.17 6.19 3.10
CA SER A 130 -16.28 6.28 2.15
C SER A 130 -16.58 4.94 1.47
N LYS A 131 -15.56 4.14 1.16
CA LYS A 131 -15.72 2.77 0.65
C LYS A 131 -16.35 1.84 1.67
N ARG A 132 -16.14 2.12 2.94
CA ARG A 132 -16.77 1.43 4.05
C ARG A 132 -18.22 1.84 4.30
N GLY A 133 -18.67 2.93 3.69
CA GLY A 133 -20.01 3.50 3.87
C GLY A 133 -20.15 4.34 5.14
N LEU A 134 -19.04 4.74 5.78
CA LEU A 134 -19.04 5.58 6.98
C LEU A 134 -18.99 7.08 6.66
N LEU A 135 -18.57 7.46 5.46
CA LEU A 135 -18.58 8.83 4.98
C LEU A 135 -19.40 8.93 3.68
N PRO A 136 -20.05 10.08 3.41
CA PRO A 136 -20.59 10.36 2.09
C PRO A 136 -19.47 10.35 1.05
N GLY A 137 -19.80 10.13 -0.21
CA GLY A 137 -18.83 9.84 -1.28
C GLY A 137 -17.58 10.71 -1.25
N HIS A 138 -16.45 10.11 -1.61
CA HIS A 138 -15.13 10.75 -1.63
C HIS A 138 -15.12 12.03 -2.46
N VAL A 139 -14.70 13.12 -1.85
CA VAL A 139 -14.47 14.40 -2.54
C VAL A 139 -13.02 14.44 -3.00
N THR A 140 -12.82 14.42 -4.33
CA THR A 140 -11.49 14.60 -4.91
C THR A 140 -11.00 16.02 -4.61
N THR A 141 -9.94 16.15 -3.84
CA THR A 141 -9.30 17.43 -3.55
C THR A 141 -8.11 17.67 -4.48
N ARG A 142 -7.73 18.94 -4.62
CA ARG A 142 -6.52 19.30 -5.35
C ARG A 142 -5.31 18.89 -4.53
N VAL A 143 -4.33 18.25 -5.18
CA VAL A 143 -3.04 17.99 -4.53
C VAL A 143 -2.29 19.30 -4.34
N ASP A 144 -1.78 19.55 -3.14
CA ASP A 144 -0.89 20.68 -2.89
C ASP A 144 0.47 20.47 -3.56
N LEU A 145 0.69 21.18 -4.64
CA LEU A 145 1.96 21.14 -5.36
C LEU A 145 3.11 21.78 -4.61
N SER A 146 2.86 22.45 -3.46
CA SER A 146 3.93 23.02 -2.63
C SER A 146 4.89 21.94 -2.13
N LEU A 147 4.38 20.74 -1.80
CA LEU A 147 5.20 19.57 -1.46
C LEU A 147 6.06 19.10 -2.64
N ALA A 148 5.50 19.07 -3.85
CA ALA A 148 6.26 18.73 -5.03
C ALA A 148 7.41 19.71 -5.30
N LEU A 149 7.22 21.00 -4.98
CA LEU A 149 8.26 22.04 -5.14
C LEU A 149 9.35 21.94 -4.08
N GLN A 150 9.07 21.35 -2.91
CA GLN A 150 10.07 21.15 -1.85
C GLN A 150 11.03 19.99 -2.16
N ILE A 151 10.67 19.09 -3.07
CA ILE A 151 11.53 18.01 -3.52
C ILE A 151 12.76 18.61 -4.22
N GLY A 152 13.92 18.37 -3.66
CA GLY A 152 15.20 18.89 -4.16
C GLY A 152 15.80 20.06 -3.33
N LEU A 153 15.07 20.62 -2.36
CA LEU A 153 15.55 21.73 -1.53
C LEU A 153 16.12 21.30 -0.16
N GLY A 154 15.96 20.03 0.21
CA GLY A 154 16.40 19.48 1.51
C GLY A 154 17.44 18.36 1.40
N GLY A 155 18.00 17.94 2.52
CA GLY A 155 18.87 16.77 2.61
C GLY A 155 18.11 15.46 2.29
N ILE A 156 18.83 14.40 1.93
CA ILE A 156 18.27 13.14 1.45
C ILE A 156 17.17 12.56 2.37
N SER A 157 17.37 12.60 3.70
CA SER A 157 16.38 12.08 4.66
C SER A 157 15.11 12.92 4.74
N ALA A 158 15.25 14.26 4.68
CA ALA A 158 14.10 15.16 4.64
C ALA A 158 13.31 14.99 3.33
N GLN A 159 14.02 14.81 2.21
CA GLN A 159 13.39 14.53 0.92
C GLN A 159 12.53 13.27 0.94
N ARG A 160 12.98 12.19 1.60
CA ARG A 160 12.22 10.94 1.68
C ARG A 160 10.85 11.13 2.35
N ILE A 161 10.79 11.83 3.47
CA ILE A 161 9.53 12.13 4.17
C ILE A 161 8.58 12.95 3.28
N TYR A 162 9.07 14.01 2.66
CA TYR A 162 8.26 14.85 1.77
C TYR A 162 7.74 14.05 0.56
N VAL A 163 8.57 13.19 -0.01
CA VAL A 163 8.14 12.34 -1.14
C VAL A 163 7.07 11.34 -0.70
N HIS A 164 7.24 10.69 0.45
CA HIS A 164 6.21 9.79 0.97
C HIS A 164 4.89 10.52 1.22
N ASN A 165 4.93 11.71 1.81
CA ASN A 165 3.74 12.53 2.03
C ASN A 165 3.08 12.92 0.70
N LEU A 166 3.87 13.37 -0.29
CA LEU A 166 3.34 13.65 -1.61
C LEU A 166 2.70 12.42 -2.27
N CYS A 167 3.35 11.25 -2.19
CA CYS A 167 2.77 10.01 -2.70
C CYS A 167 1.45 9.68 -1.99
N ARG A 168 1.39 9.83 -0.66
CA ARG A 168 0.17 9.62 0.12
C ARG A 168 -0.95 10.57 -0.29
N GLN A 169 -0.66 11.84 -0.50
CA GLN A 169 -1.63 12.83 -0.98
C GLN A 169 -2.14 12.49 -2.38
N ILE A 170 -1.25 12.11 -3.31
CA ILE A 170 -1.64 11.70 -4.66
C ILE A 170 -2.54 10.46 -4.59
N GLU A 171 -2.16 9.44 -3.84
CA GLU A 171 -2.96 8.22 -3.64
C GLU A 171 -4.34 8.56 -3.07
N GLY A 172 -4.39 9.41 -2.05
CA GLY A 172 -5.65 9.86 -1.45
C GLY A 172 -6.51 10.66 -2.42
N ALA A 173 -5.97 11.71 -3.04
CA ALA A 173 -6.69 12.58 -3.97
C ALA A 173 -7.22 11.86 -5.22
N THR A 174 -6.56 10.75 -5.61
CA THR A 174 -6.98 9.92 -6.73
C THR A 174 -7.81 8.70 -6.31
N GLY A 175 -8.11 8.55 -5.01
CA GLY A 175 -8.72 7.33 -4.49
C GLY A 175 -7.94 6.10 -4.91
N PHE A 176 -6.63 6.11 -4.69
CA PHE A 176 -5.67 5.08 -5.08
C PHE A 176 -5.69 4.78 -6.60
N GLY A 177 -5.80 5.82 -7.41
CA GLY A 177 -5.82 5.72 -8.87
C GLY A 177 -7.19 5.46 -9.50
N THR A 178 -8.27 5.44 -8.69
CA THR A 178 -9.65 5.25 -9.17
C THR A 178 -10.17 6.50 -9.92
N PHE A 179 -9.75 7.69 -9.49
CA PHE A 179 -10.17 8.97 -10.06
C PHE A 179 -8.99 9.71 -10.70
N PRO A 180 -9.23 10.51 -11.73
CA PRO A 180 -8.20 11.37 -12.29
C PRO A 180 -7.80 12.44 -11.26
N ILE A 181 -6.51 12.74 -11.18
CA ILE A 181 -6.01 13.82 -10.32
C ILE A 181 -6.56 15.17 -10.79
N GLN A 182 -7.08 15.95 -9.84
CA GLN A 182 -7.58 17.29 -10.13
C GLN A 182 -6.45 18.33 -10.01
N THR A 183 -5.79 18.60 -11.11
CA THR A 183 -4.74 19.60 -11.22
C THR A 183 -4.72 20.24 -12.61
N SER A 184 -4.08 21.40 -12.75
CA SER A 184 -3.87 22.00 -14.07
C SER A 184 -2.94 21.14 -14.92
N ARG A 185 -3.01 21.27 -16.26
CA ARG A 185 -2.08 20.60 -17.17
C ARG A 185 -0.62 20.88 -16.81
N ARG A 186 -0.30 22.14 -16.46
CA ARG A 186 1.05 22.53 -16.04
C ARG A 186 1.45 21.88 -14.72
N GLY A 187 0.52 21.83 -13.75
CA GLY A 187 0.75 21.17 -12.46
C GLY A 187 1.02 19.70 -12.63
N ARG A 188 0.28 19.01 -13.51
CA ARG A 188 0.49 17.59 -13.80
C ARG A 188 1.86 17.32 -14.41
N VAL A 189 2.30 18.15 -15.38
CA VAL A 189 3.62 18.01 -15.99
C VAL A 189 4.74 18.24 -14.98
N GLU A 190 4.60 19.26 -14.10
CA GLU A 190 5.57 19.52 -13.03
C GLU A 190 5.64 18.37 -12.04
N LEU A 191 4.47 17.84 -11.62
CA LEU A 191 4.38 16.71 -10.72
C LEU A 191 5.05 15.46 -11.31
N GLU A 192 4.74 15.13 -12.56
CA GLU A 192 5.37 14.01 -13.27
C GLU A 192 6.88 14.19 -13.36
N TYR A 193 7.35 15.40 -13.68
CA TYR A 193 8.78 15.70 -13.74
C TYR A 193 9.47 15.47 -12.40
N ARG A 194 8.90 15.95 -11.29
CA ARG A 194 9.47 15.78 -9.93
C ARG A 194 9.47 14.32 -9.50
N LEU A 195 8.37 13.61 -9.70
CA LEU A 195 8.30 12.18 -9.42
C LEU A 195 9.36 11.38 -10.20
N ASN A 196 9.59 11.73 -11.48
CA ASN A 196 10.63 11.10 -12.27
C ASN A 196 12.05 11.36 -11.75
N GLN A 197 12.34 12.55 -11.24
CA GLN A 197 13.63 12.85 -10.60
C GLN A 197 13.85 12.01 -9.35
N VAL A 198 12.82 11.91 -8.50
CA VAL A 198 12.88 11.07 -7.31
C VAL A 198 13.07 9.59 -7.67
N LEU A 199 12.37 9.13 -8.68
CA LEU A 199 12.47 7.74 -9.15
C LEU A 199 13.89 7.39 -9.58
N ILE A 200 14.56 8.28 -10.33
CA ILE A 200 15.97 8.11 -10.71
C ILE A 200 16.86 8.06 -9.46
N GLY A 201 16.63 8.95 -8.50
CA GLY A 201 17.35 8.94 -7.22
C GLY A 201 17.16 7.62 -6.45
N SER A 202 15.94 7.09 -6.43
CA SER A 202 15.62 5.82 -5.78
C SER A 202 16.34 4.63 -6.44
N PHE A 203 16.53 4.64 -7.76
CA PHE A 203 17.31 3.61 -8.45
C PHE A 203 18.79 3.64 -8.04
N HIS A 204 19.37 4.83 -7.95
CA HIS A 204 20.76 4.99 -7.53
C HIS A 204 21.01 4.59 -6.07
N SER A 205 20.04 4.83 -5.20
CA SER A 205 20.13 4.46 -3.77
C SER A 205 19.61 3.06 -3.46
N TYR A 206 19.07 2.33 -4.45
CA TYR A 206 18.37 1.06 -4.26
C TYR A 206 17.20 1.14 -3.25
N ASP A 207 16.56 2.32 -3.12
CA ASP A 207 15.39 2.50 -2.27
C ASP A 207 14.14 1.95 -3.00
N ILE A 208 13.92 0.65 -2.85
CA ILE A 208 12.88 -0.09 -3.56
C ILE A 208 11.49 0.35 -3.11
N GLU A 209 11.30 0.63 -1.82
CA GLU A 209 10.00 1.05 -1.27
C GLU A 209 9.61 2.42 -1.82
N LEU A 210 10.56 3.36 -1.84
CA LEU A 210 10.34 4.68 -2.40
C LEU A 210 10.08 4.59 -3.91
N ALA A 211 10.85 3.78 -4.65
CA ALA A 211 10.63 3.55 -6.07
C ALA A 211 9.22 2.99 -6.34
N ALA A 212 8.76 2.04 -5.51
CA ALA A 212 7.41 1.48 -5.62
C ALA A 212 6.32 2.51 -5.30
N ALA A 213 6.50 3.35 -4.27
CA ALA A 213 5.56 4.42 -3.92
C ALA A 213 5.45 5.46 -5.04
N VAL A 214 6.59 5.91 -5.58
CA VAL A 214 6.63 6.86 -6.70
C VAL A 214 6.00 6.25 -7.97
N LEU A 215 6.25 4.97 -8.24
CA LEU A 215 5.62 4.27 -9.36
C LEU A 215 4.09 4.26 -9.22
N ARG A 216 3.55 3.94 -8.03
CA ARG A 216 2.10 4.00 -7.77
C ARG A 216 1.54 5.41 -8.03
N SER A 217 2.25 6.45 -7.57
CA SER A 217 1.85 7.84 -7.79
C SER A 217 1.84 8.21 -9.28
N LEU A 218 2.85 7.80 -10.06
CA LEU A 218 2.89 7.99 -11.50
C LEU A 218 1.72 7.29 -12.21
N VAL A 219 1.38 6.07 -11.79
CA VAL A 219 0.20 5.35 -12.31
C VAL A 219 -1.08 6.09 -11.95
N SER A 220 -1.21 6.56 -10.71
CA SER A 220 -2.39 7.31 -10.23
C SER A 220 -2.62 8.61 -10.98
N ILE A 221 -1.57 9.32 -11.40
CA ILE A 221 -1.69 10.50 -12.25
C ILE A 221 -1.83 10.19 -13.74
N GLN A 222 -2.09 8.93 -14.10
CA GLN A 222 -2.28 8.45 -15.46
C GLN A 222 -1.03 8.57 -16.37
N ALA A 223 0.17 8.48 -15.79
CA ALA A 223 1.44 8.44 -16.52
C ALA A 223 1.90 6.99 -16.85
N ARG A 224 0.98 6.02 -16.86
CA ARG A 224 1.24 4.57 -16.98
C ARG A 224 2.12 4.21 -18.19
N ASP A 225 1.89 4.85 -19.32
CA ASP A 225 2.60 4.56 -20.57
C ASP A 225 3.94 5.29 -20.71
N SER A 226 4.34 6.06 -19.69
CA SER A 226 5.59 6.80 -19.72
C SER A 226 6.81 5.86 -19.74
N ARG A 227 7.92 6.36 -20.29
CA ARG A 227 9.19 5.63 -20.28
C ARG A 227 9.65 5.37 -18.84
N SER A 228 9.46 6.34 -17.97
CA SER A 228 9.87 6.25 -16.56
C SER A 228 9.17 5.12 -15.82
N VAL A 229 7.87 4.94 -16.04
CA VAL A 229 7.10 3.83 -15.47
C VAL A 229 7.65 2.47 -15.95
N ARG A 230 7.96 2.34 -17.23
CA ARG A 230 8.55 1.10 -17.77
C ARG A 230 9.92 0.78 -17.17
N GLU A 231 10.77 1.80 -17.00
CA GLU A 231 12.09 1.62 -16.38
C GLU A 231 11.96 1.32 -14.87
N ALA A 232 11.00 1.95 -14.18
CA ALA A 232 10.70 1.63 -12.77
C ALA A 232 10.29 0.17 -12.59
N LEU A 233 9.38 -0.32 -13.42
CA LEU A 233 8.97 -1.72 -13.37
C LEU A 233 10.13 -2.67 -13.63
N ARG A 234 11.00 -2.37 -14.61
CA ARG A 234 12.20 -3.16 -14.86
C ARG A 234 13.13 -3.16 -13.65
N PHE A 235 13.34 -1.99 -13.03
CA PHE A 235 14.14 -1.88 -11.82
C PHE A 235 13.56 -2.76 -10.71
N LEU A 236 12.27 -2.66 -10.40
CA LEU A 236 11.64 -3.48 -9.37
C LEU A 236 11.77 -4.97 -9.67
N LEU A 237 11.49 -5.42 -10.90
CA LEU A 237 11.59 -6.82 -11.28
C LEU A 237 13.02 -7.38 -11.14
N LEU A 238 14.04 -6.55 -11.37
CA LEU A 238 15.44 -6.92 -11.17
C LEU A 238 15.81 -7.10 -9.68
N GLN A 239 15.00 -6.55 -8.77
CA GLN A 239 15.19 -6.72 -7.32
C GLN A 239 14.43 -7.93 -6.76
N GLN A 240 13.73 -8.69 -7.60
CA GLN A 240 13.05 -9.90 -7.17
C GLN A 240 14.04 -11.07 -7.04
N TRP A 241 14.01 -11.72 -5.88
CA TRP A 241 14.79 -12.92 -5.60
C TRP A 241 14.11 -14.17 -6.21
N PRO A 242 14.87 -15.27 -6.40
CA PRO A 242 14.33 -16.51 -6.95
C PRO A 242 13.19 -17.11 -6.12
N ASP A 243 13.14 -16.82 -4.81
CA ASP A 243 12.08 -17.26 -3.90
C ASP A 243 10.82 -16.36 -3.95
N GLY A 244 10.85 -15.31 -4.75
CA GLY A 244 9.72 -14.40 -4.98
C GLY A 244 9.73 -13.11 -4.17
N ARG A 245 10.49 -13.01 -3.08
CA ARG A 245 10.59 -11.78 -2.30
C ARG A 245 11.25 -10.67 -3.11
N PHE A 246 10.91 -9.42 -2.80
CA PHE A 246 11.59 -8.24 -3.32
C PHE A 246 12.48 -7.64 -2.23
N GLY A 247 13.62 -7.11 -2.62
CA GLY A 247 14.48 -6.39 -1.71
C GLY A 247 15.95 -6.56 -2.05
N PHE A 248 16.75 -5.63 -1.59
CA PHE A 248 18.20 -5.69 -1.65
C PHE A 248 18.74 -5.89 -0.24
N LEU A 249 19.46 -6.98 -0.01
CA LEU A 249 20.10 -7.24 1.28
C LEU A 249 21.34 -6.34 1.39
N SER A 250 21.11 -5.09 1.76
CA SER A 250 22.20 -4.15 1.98
C SER A 250 22.78 -4.31 3.40
N THR A 251 23.89 -3.63 3.61
CA THR A 251 24.48 -3.40 4.92
C THR A 251 23.46 -2.85 5.95
N GLU A 252 22.38 -2.21 5.47
CA GLU A 252 21.31 -1.65 6.32
C GLU A 252 20.60 -2.71 7.16
N VAL A 253 20.32 -3.90 6.63
CA VAL A 253 19.70 -4.97 7.43
C VAL A 253 20.61 -5.37 8.59
N ARG A 254 21.93 -5.43 8.38
CA ARG A 254 22.89 -5.73 9.43
C ARG A 254 22.98 -4.59 10.46
N LEU A 255 22.93 -3.35 10.00
CA LEU A 255 22.93 -2.18 10.88
C LEU A 255 21.65 -2.08 11.71
N LEU A 256 20.49 -2.34 11.11
CA LEU A 256 19.20 -2.34 11.80
C LEU A 256 19.09 -3.50 12.82
N ALA A 257 19.66 -4.66 12.51
CA ALA A 257 19.65 -5.79 13.42
C ALA A 257 20.51 -5.56 14.66
N GLY A 258 21.52 -4.70 14.59
CA GLY A 258 22.53 -4.55 15.64
C GLY A 258 23.39 -5.80 15.84
N GLU A 259 24.53 -5.68 16.53
CA GLU A 259 25.46 -6.80 16.72
C GLU A 259 24.93 -7.95 17.60
N ARG A 260 23.83 -7.71 18.35
CA ARG A 260 23.26 -8.67 19.32
C ARG A 260 21.89 -9.22 18.96
N SER A 261 21.25 -8.71 17.91
CA SER A 261 19.92 -9.16 17.50
C SER A 261 20.01 -10.20 16.37
N PRO A 262 19.13 -11.21 16.37
CA PRO A 262 19.06 -12.16 15.26
C PRO A 262 18.72 -11.43 13.97
N VAL A 263 19.57 -11.57 12.95
CA VAL A 263 19.43 -10.87 11.65
C VAL A 263 18.18 -11.34 10.91
N GLU A 264 17.77 -12.58 11.07
CA GLU A 264 16.67 -13.19 10.32
C GLU A 264 15.32 -12.51 10.53
N PRO A 265 14.81 -12.22 11.75
CA PRO A 265 13.52 -11.52 11.94
C PRO A 265 13.52 -10.10 11.35
N VAL A 266 14.63 -9.36 11.49
CA VAL A 266 14.77 -8.01 10.94
C VAL A 266 14.79 -8.06 9.42
N ALA A 267 15.56 -8.98 8.84
CA ALA A 267 15.60 -9.20 7.40
C ALA A 267 14.23 -9.57 6.86
N ARG A 268 13.49 -10.45 7.54
CA ARG A 268 12.13 -10.84 7.18
C ARG A 268 11.20 -9.62 7.09
N ARG A 269 11.22 -8.75 8.08
CA ARG A 269 10.38 -7.55 8.12
C ARG A 269 10.73 -6.58 6.99
N VAL A 270 12.01 -6.31 6.74
CA VAL A 270 12.46 -5.46 5.64
C VAL A 270 12.01 -6.02 4.29
N TYR A 271 12.20 -7.32 4.05
CA TYR A 271 11.74 -7.94 2.82
C TYR A 271 10.22 -7.96 2.69
N LEU A 272 9.48 -8.10 3.80
CA LEU A 272 8.03 -8.06 3.80
C LEU A 272 7.51 -6.71 3.32
N GLN A 273 8.03 -5.61 3.86
CA GLN A 273 7.65 -4.25 3.46
C GLN A 273 7.95 -4.01 1.98
N SER A 274 9.18 -4.30 1.53
CA SER A 274 9.58 -4.13 0.14
C SER A 274 8.78 -5.01 -0.82
N THR A 275 8.49 -6.26 -0.43
CA THR A 275 7.71 -7.19 -1.26
C THR A 275 6.29 -6.69 -1.45
N VAL A 276 5.61 -6.30 -0.37
CA VAL A 276 4.24 -5.80 -0.46
C VAL A 276 4.17 -4.47 -1.21
N ALA A 277 5.14 -3.56 -1.01
CA ALA A 277 5.22 -2.31 -1.75
C ALA A 277 5.36 -2.55 -3.27
N CYS A 278 6.21 -3.49 -3.69
CA CYS A 278 6.38 -3.87 -5.09
C CYS A 278 5.14 -4.56 -5.66
N MET A 279 4.54 -5.50 -4.93
CA MET A 279 3.30 -6.16 -5.34
C MET A 279 2.18 -5.15 -5.57
N TRP A 280 2.05 -4.16 -4.68
CA TRP A 280 1.06 -3.10 -4.81
C TRP A 280 1.28 -2.29 -6.09
N ALA A 281 2.50 -1.83 -6.34
CA ALA A 281 2.84 -1.08 -7.54
C ALA A 281 2.56 -1.89 -8.83
N ILE A 282 2.89 -3.17 -8.84
CA ILE A 282 2.64 -4.07 -9.98
C ILE A 282 1.13 -4.35 -10.14
N ALA A 283 0.39 -4.54 -9.04
CA ALA A 283 -1.05 -4.74 -9.07
C ALA A 283 -1.78 -3.55 -9.70
N MET A 284 -1.40 -2.32 -9.35
CA MET A 284 -1.94 -1.10 -9.97
C MET A 284 -1.65 -0.99 -11.47
N MET A 285 -0.55 -1.58 -11.93
CA MET A 285 -0.25 -1.67 -13.37
C MET A 285 -1.11 -2.69 -14.09
N LEU A 286 -1.51 -3.77 -13.42
CA LEU A 286 -2.31 -4.85 -14.00
C LEU A 286 -3.81 -4.60 -13.92
N ARG A 287 -4.25 -3.78 -12.96
CA ARG A 287 -5.67 -3.52 -12.70
C ARG A 287 -5.92 -2.06 -12.36
N ASP A 288 -6.82 -1.44 -13.11
CA ASP A 288 -7.26 -0.06 -12.85
C ASP A 288 -8.19 0.03 -11.63
N ASP A 289 -8.87 -1.07 -11.30
CA ASP A 289 -9.95 -1.17 -10.33
C ASP A 289 -9.57 -1.97 -9.07
N TRP A 290 -8.27 -2.11 -8.75
CA TRP A 290 -7.81 -2.99 -7.68
C TRP A 290 -8.47 -2.72 -6.31
N ILE A 291 -8.79 -1.45 -6.01
CA ILE A 291 -9.46 -1.07 -4.76
C ILE A 291 -10.98 -1.08 -4.89
N VAL A 292 -11.52 -0.83 -6.09
CA VAL A 292 -12.95 -0.87 -6.37
C VAL A 292 -13.47 -2.30 -6.30
N HIS A 293 -12.67 -3.28 -6.69
CA HIS A 293 -13.00 -4.70 -6.50
C HIS A 293 -13.20 -5.07 -5.03
N ALA A 294 -12.46 -4.45 -4.11
CA ALA A 294 -12.76 -4.58 -2.69
C ALA A 294 -14.15 -3.98 -2.37
N GLY A 295 -14.54 -2.86 -3.00
CA GLY A 295 -15.82 -2.18 -2.78
C GLY A 295 -17.04 -2.90 -3.36
N HIS A 296 -16.99 -3.45 -4.58
CA HIS A 296 -18.11 -4.16 -5.19
C HIS A 296 -18.46 -5.48 -4.50
N LEU A 297 -17.53 -6.06 -3.79
CA LEU A 297 -17.77 -7.27 -3.01
C LEU A 297 -18.47 -7.00 -1.69
N PHE A 298 -18.53 -5.72 -1.24
CA PHE A 298 -19.21 -5.30 -0.01
C PHE A 298 -20.66 -4.87 -0.22
N THR A 299 -21.09 -4.56 -1.43
CA THR A 299 -22.47 -4.10 -1.69
C THR A 299 -23.48 -5.22 -1.87
N GLY A 300 -23.18 -6.48 -1.46
CA GLY A 300 -24.17 -7.55 -1.25
C GLY A 300 -25.26 -7.75 -2.32
N THR A 301 -25.14 -7.16 -3.49
CA THR A 301 -26.04 -7.35 -4.62
C THR A 301 -25.44 -8.35 -5.59
N GLU A 302 -25.34 -9.62 -5.16
CA GLU A 302 -25.60 -10.70 -6.11
C GLU A 302 -27.05 -10.55 -6.56
N GLN A 303 -27.29 -9.74 -7.54
CA GLN A 303 -28.45 -9.93 -8.38
C GLN A 303 -28.23 -11.24 -9.12
N ALA A 304 -28.85 -12.29 -8.55
CA ALA A 304 -29.13 -13.51 -9.27
C ALA A 304 -29.82 -13.13 -10.59
N ALA A 305 -29.16 -13.40 -11.72
CA ALA A 305 -29.75 -13.51 -13.04
C ALA A 305 -29.41 -14.88 -13.59
#